data_ca1b4b3592d36091678895f8c6932eef
#
_entry.id   ca1b4b3592d36091678895f8c6932eef
#
_cell.length_a   1.000
_cell.length_b   1.000
_cell.length_c   1.000
_cell.angle_alpha   90.00
_cell.angle_beta   90.00
_cell.angle_gamma   90.00
#
_symmetry.space_group_name_H-M   'P 1'
#
loop_
_entity.id
_entity.type
_entity.pdbx_description
1 polymer ?
#
loop_
_entity_poly.entity_id
_entity_poly.type
_entity_poly.pdbx_seq_one_letter_code
_entity_poly.pdbx_strand_id
1 'polypeptide(L)'
;MKCRTKTAKQKKAPRKGEKIMAKRVFIIVLDSFGIGEMPDAARFGDVGSDTLGAIVKSPKYHTPTLQKLGLFNIEGVVCGRRAEAPLASFARLEEVSNGKDTTTGHWEIAGVESEKALPVYPDGFPDEVIAEFERRTGRRVLCNKPYSGTDVIRDYGEEHMKTGALIVYTSADSVFQVAANEAVVPVPELYRYCEIAREMLTGDHNVGRVIARPFVGTNAKDFKRTTNRHDLSLKPPRKTMLDYIRAAGLDTIGVGKIYDIFDGEGVSEKLKTTGNANGMEVTLELAQRGFSGLAFVNLVDFDMVYGHRNDVDGYANAATEFDGQLAKLLPLLRAEDLLIITADHGCDPATPSTDHSREYVPMLAYGKGVRAGVDLGTRRSFACIAQTVCEYLGVPVQLDGKSFLKEILR
;
A
#
# COMPACT_ATOMS: atom_id res chain seq x y z
N MET A 1 -25.79 52.58 24.97
CA MET A 1 -25.37 51.21 24.73
C MET A 1 -24.13 51.21 23.84
N LYS A 2 -22.93 50.96 24.38
CA LYS A 2 -21.67 51.00 23.62
C LYS A 2 -21.35 49.59 23.12
N CYS A 3 -21.38 49.39 21.81
CA CYS A 3 -21.00 48.14 21.16
C CYS A 3 -19.47 48.00 21.20
N ARG A 4 -18.95 46.98 21.87
CA ARG A 4 -17.51 46.64 21.89
C ARG A 4 -17.22 45.69 20.73
N THR A 5 -16.59 46.19 19.69
CA THR A 5 -15.99 45.38 18.61
C THR A 5 -14.79 44.62 19.14
N LYS A 6 -14.85 43.29 19.07
CA LYS A 6 -13.71 42.41 19.36
C LYS A 6 -12.73 42.44 18.19
N THR A 7 -11.57 43.04 18.42
CA THR A 7 -10.43 43.00 17.49
C THR A 7 -9.89 41.58 17.33
N ALA A 8 -9.89 41.09 16.08
CA ALA A 8 -9.23 39.84 15.69
C ALA A 8 -7.71 39.99 15.88
N LYS A 9 -7.11 39.08 16.63
CA LYS A 9 -5.66 39.01 16.79
C LYS A 9 -5.02 38.64 15.43
N GLN A 10 -4.38 39.60 14.79
CA GLN A 10 -3.50 39.32 13.65
C GLN A 10 -2.35 38.42 14.07
N LYS A 11 -2.19 37.26 13.39
CA LYS A 11 -1.01 36.42 13.51
C LYS A 11 0.20 37.21 13.03
N LYS A 12 1.19 37.43 13.91
CA LYS A 12 2.45 38.08 13.57
C LYS A 12 3.18 37.27 12.51
N ALA A 13 3.61 37.90 11.43
CA ALA A 13 4.51 37.32 10.45
C ALA A 13 5.83 36.89 11.12
N PRO A 14 6.46 35.77 10.69
CA PRO A 14 7.71 35.30 11.30
C PRO A 14 8.82 36.32 11.12
N ARG A 15 9.66 36.48 12.15
CA ARG A 15 10.82 37.38 12.12
C ARG A 15 11.83 36.86 11.09
N LYS A 16 12.40 37.80 10.28
CA LYS A 16 13.50 37.50 9.36
C LYS A 16 14.66 36.89 10.16
N GLY A 17 14.94 35.58 9.90
CA GLY A 17 16.06 34.85 10.54
C GLY A 17 15.69 33.54 11.28
N GLU A 18 14.45 33.30 11.63
CA GLU A 18 14.04 31.97 12.11
C GLU A 18 14.01 31.00 10.93
N LYS A 19 15.00 30.10 10.83
CA LYS A 19 14.92 28.92 9.98
C LYS A 19 13.77 28.08 10.53
N ILE A 20 12.58 28.22 9.91
CA ILE A 20 11.50 27.26 10.14
C ILE A 20 12.08 25.92 9.74
N MET A 21 12.34 25.05 10.75
CA MET A 21 12.82 23.70 10.48
C MET A 21 11.73 23.00 9.65
N ALA A 22 12.11 22.45 8.52
CA ALA A 22 11.20 21.80 7.61
C ALA A 22 10.55 20.59 8.29
N LYS A 23 9.23 20.59 8.38
CA LYS A 23 8.48 19.43 8.90
C LYS A 23 8.57 18.27 7.91
N ARG A 24 8.86 17.09 8.44
CA ARG A 24 8.90 15.85 7.67
C ARG A 24 7.98 14.82 8.31
N VAL A 25 7.26 14.11 7.46
CA VAL A 25 6.49 12.94 7.87
C VAL A 25 7.05 11.71 7.17
N PHE A 26 7.20 10.64 7.90
CA PHE A 26 7.51 9.31 7.39
C PHE A 26 6.31 8.41 7.67
N ILE A 27 5.69 7.87 6.63
CA ILE A 27 4.72 6.77 6.76
C ILE A 27 5.42 5.51 6.28
N ILE A 28 5.48 4.48 7.12
CA ILE A 28 6.00 3.16 6.76
C ILE A 28 4.84 2.19 6.83
N VAL A 29 4.47 1.64 5.68
CA VAL A 29 3.47 0.58 5.55
C VAL A 29 4.17 -0.77 5.55
N LEU A 30 3.87 -1.60 6.52
CA LEU A 30 4.22 -3.01 6.57
C LEU A 30 3.12 -3.75 5.79
N ASP A 31 3.34 -3.94 4.48
CA ASP A 31 2.34 -4.48 3.55
C ASP A 31 1.75 -5.80 4.10
N SER A 32 0.45 -5.85 4.32
CA SER A 32 -0.31 -6.98 4.88
C SER A 32 -0.11 -7.30 6.38
N PHE A 33 0.43 -6.39 7.20
CA PHE A 33 0.68 -6.65 8.63
C PHE A 33 -0.58 -6.41 9.49
N GLY A 34 -1.59 -7.31 9.38
CA GLY A 34 -2.81 -7.29 10.18
C GLY A 34 -2.57 -7.62 11.66
N ILE A 35 -3.53 -7.28 12.52
CA ILE A 35 -3.50 -7.50 13.97
C ILE A 35 -4.82 -8.08 14.52
N GLY A 36 -5.45 -8.93 13.74
CA GLY A 36 -6.68 -9.64 14.10
C GLY A 36 -7.89 -9.23 13.28
N GLU A 37 -8.84 -10.15 13.14
CA GLU A 37 -10.01 -10.01 12.29
C GLU A 37 -10.86 -8.76 12.60
N MET A 38 -11.37 -8.14 11.56
CA MET A 38 -12.37 -7.08 11.66
C MET A 38 -13.79 -7.65 11.87
N PRO A 39 -14.75 -6.86 12.41
CA PRO A 39 -16.12 -7.31 12.62
C PRO A 39 -16.83 -7.79 11.37
N ASP A 40 -16.42 -7.32 10.20
CA ASP A 40 -16.96 -7.70 8.89
C ASP A 40 -16.16 -8.78 8.15
N ALA A 41 -15.15 -9.38 8.80
CA ALA A 41 -14.29 -10.42 8.23
C ALA A 41 -15.09 -11.60 7.62
N ALA A 42 -16.24 -11.94 8.21
CA ALA A 42 -17.12 -12.98 7.69
C ALA A 42 -17.61 -12.70 6.25
N ARG A 43 -17.78 -11.43 5.86
CA ARG A 43 -18.19 -11.04 4.50
C ARG A 43 -17.10 -11.33 3.45
N PHE A 44 -15.86 -11.42 3.90
CA PHE A 44 -14.67 -11.65 3.08
C PHE A 44 -14.13 -13.09 3.19
N GLY A 45 -14.75 -13.92 4.06
CA GLY A 45 -14.29 -15.28 4.30
C GLY A 45 -13.10 -15.40 5.25
N ASP A 46 -12.79 -14.34 6.01
CA ASP A 46 -11.54 -14.18 6.76
C ASP A 46 -11.73 -14.31 8.28
N VAL A 47 -12.80 -15.00 8.71
CA VAL A 47 -13.06 -15.25 10.14
C VAL A 47 -11.88 -15.98 10.78
N GLY A 48 -11.40 -15.44 11.89
CA GLY A 48 -10.29 -16.01 12.67
C GLY A 48 -8.90 -15.60 12.16
N SER A 49 -8.79 -14.73 11.15
CA SER A 49 -7.49 -14.23 10.69
C SER A 49 -6.81 -13.35 11.75
N ASP A 50 -5.53 -13.59 11.99
CA ASP A 50 -4.68 -12.81 12.91
C ASP A 50 -3.22 -12.95 12.47
N THR A 51 -2.82 -12.11 11.51
CA THR A 51 -1.47 -12.11 10.93
C THR A 51 -0.40 -11.99 12.02
N LEU A 52 -0.52 -11.00 12.93
CA LEU A 52 0.43 -10.81 14.02
C LEU A 52 0.43 -12.01 14.98
N GLY A 53 -0.76 -12.48 15.36
CA GLY A 53 -0.90 -13.65 16.24
C GLY A 53 -0.32 -14.93 15.67
N ALA A 54 -0.34 -15.07 14.34
CA ALA A 54 0.30 -16.19 13.64
C ALA A 54 1.83 -16.11 13.70
N ILE A 55 2.42 -14.98 13.30
CA ILE A 55 3.87 -14.83 13.18
C ILE A 55 4.61 -14.77 14.52
N VAL A 56 3.97 -14.26 15.58
CA VAL A 56 4.55 -14.20 16.94
C VAL A 56 4.86 -15.61 17.49
N LYS A 57 4.17 -16.63 17.02
CA LYS A 57 4.42 -18.03 17.44
C LYS A 57 5.72 -18.61 16.87
N SER A 58 6.28 -18.00 15.84
CA SER A 58 7.54 -18.42 15.26
C SER A 58 8.73 -18.11 16.19
N PRO A 59 9.70 -19.03 16.35
CA PRO A 59 10.92 -18.76 17.08
C PRO A 59 11.82 -17.71 16.42
N LYS A 60 11.54 -17.34 15.18
CA LYS A 60 12.24 -16.28 14.45
C LYS A 60 11.71 -14.88 14.73
N TYR A 61 10.59 -14.75 15.45
CA TYR A 61 9.98 -13.46 15.77
C TYR A 61 10.67 -12.81 16.98
N HIS A 62 11.26 -11.65 16.75
CA HIS A 62 11.89 -10.85 17.81
C HIS A 62 11.85 -9.36 17.49
N THR A 63 10.87 -8.61 18.04
CA THR A 63 10.61 -7.21 17.72
C THR A 63 10.62 -6.29 18.95
N PRO A 64 11.78 -6.15 19.63
CA PRO A 64 11.87 -5.35 20.86
C PRO A 64 11.64 -3.85 20.64
N THR A 65 11.89 -3.31 19.44
CA THR A 65 11.65 -1.90 19.12
C THR A 65 10.16 -1.63 18.94
N LEU A 66 9.46 -2.45 18.17
CA LEU A 66 7.99 -2.38 18.02
C LEU A 66 7.29 -2.59 19.36
N GLN A 67 7.78 -3.53 20.19
CA GLN A 67 7.30 -3.71 21.55
C GLN A 67 7.41 -2.42 22.36
N LYS A 68 8.59 -1.77 22.37
CA LYS A 68 8.82 -0.51 23.09
C LYS A 68 7.95 0.63 22.54
N LEU A 69 7.66 0.66 21.26
CA LEU A 69 6.75 1.64 20.65
C LEU A 69 5.30 1.41 21.08
N GLY A 70 4.92 0.20 21.49
CA GLY A 70 3.58 -0.11 22.00
C GLY A 70 2.74 -0.98 21.08
N LEU A 71 3.32 -1.72 20.12
CA LEU A 71 2.58 -2.62 19.24
C LEU A 71 1.66 -3.57 20.02
N PHE A 72 2.17 -4.20 21.07
CA PHE A 72 1.40 -5.14 21.90
C PHE A 72 0.52 -4.44 22.95
N ASN A 73 0.50 -3.11 23.01
CA ASN A 73 -0.41 -2.34 23.85
C ASN A 73 -1.72 -2.00 23.12
N ILE A 74 -1.74 -2.13 21.79
CA ILE A 74 -2.90 -1.85 20.94
C ILE A 74 -4.08 -2.71 21.39
N GLU A 75 -5.27 -2.12 21.43
CA GLU A 75 -6.52 -2.79 21.77
C GLU A 75 -6.76 -4.01 20.88
N GLY A 76 -7.15 -5.14 21.46
CA GLY A 76 -7.41 -6.40 20.75
C GLY A 76 -6.17 -7.24 20.47
N VAL A 77 -4.95 -6.70 20.56
CA VAL A 77 -3.72 -7.50 20.44
C VAL A 77 -3.53 -8.30 21.73
N VAL A 78 -3.66 -9.62 21.62
CA VAL A 78 -3.60 -10.56 22.77
C VAL A 78 -2.30 -11.38 22.80
N CYS A 79 -1.41 -11.18 21.83
CA CYS A 79 -0.10 -11.83 21.74
C CYS A 79 1.03 -10.90 22.19
N GLY A 80 2.23 -11.44 22.35
CA GLY A 80 3.44 -10.69 22.71
C GLY A 80 3.40 -10.10 24.12
N ARG A 81 4.39 -9.28 24.43
CA ARG A 81 4.54 -8.63 25.74
C ARG A 81 4.28 -7.12 25.62
N ARG A 82 3.34 -6.60 26.37
CA ARG A 82 3.07 -5.15 26.47
C ARG A 82 4.28 -4.38 27.01
N ALA A 83 4.49 -3.17 26.51
CA ALA A 83 5.43 -2.22 27.11
C ALA A 83 4.80 -1.58 28.34
N GLU A 84 5.57 -1.43 29.43
CA GLU A 84 5.12 -0.71 30.64
C GLU A 84 4.97 0.79 30.38
N ALA A 85 5.85 1.36 29.55
CA ALA A 85 5.84 2.77 29.15
C ALA A 85 6.06 2.85 27.62
N PRO A 86 5.00 2.72 26.82
CA PRO A 86 5.10 2.82 25.37
C PRO A 86 5.68 4.15 24.91
N LEU A 87 6.61 4.13 23.96
CA LEU A 87 7.27 5.33 23.45
C LEU A 87 6.48 6.07 22.37
N ALA A 88 5.55 5.39 21.70
CA ALA A 88 4.67 5.98 20.69
C ALA A 88 3.27 6.23 21.25
N SER A 89 2.48 7.05 20.56
CA SER A 89 1.02 6.97 20.62
C SER A 89 0.58 5.85 19.68
N PHE A 90 -0.46 5.10 20.03
CA PHE A 90 -0.86 3.92 19.27
C PHE A 90 -2.38 3.80 19.14
N ALA A 91 -2.83 3.11 18.10
CA ALA A 91 -4.22 2.81 17.81
C ALA A 91 -4.36 1.49 17.05
N ARG A 92 -5.55 0.98 17.04
CA ARG A 92 -6.06 -0.01 16.08
C ARG A 92 -6.89 0.73 15.02
N LEU A 93 -6.67 0.45 13.74
CA LEU A 93 -7.43 1.08 12.65
C LEU A 93 -8.35 0.07 11.99
N GLU A 94 -9.59 0.52 11.67
CA GLU A 94 -10.57 -0.19 10.86
C GLU A 94 -10.45 0.27 9.41
N GLU A 95 -10.48 -0.64 8.45
CA GLU A 95 -10.67 -0.29 7.05
C GLU A 95 -12.16 -0.06 6.76
N VAL A 96 -12.49 1.10 6.22
CA VAL A 96 -13.86 1.47 5.84
C VAL A 96 -14.14 1.13 4.39
N SER A 97 -13.10 1.17 3.57
CA SER A 97 -13.19 0.81 2.15
C SER A 97 -13.71 -0.62 1.97
N ASN A 98 -14.48 -0.82 0.92
CA ASN A 98 -15.11 -2.11 0.63
C ASN A 98 -14.15 -3.01 -0.17
N GLY A 99 -12.97 -3.27 0.37
CA GLY A 99 -11.91 -4.10 -0.20
C GLY A 99 -10.98 -4.63 0.89
N LYS A 100 -9.97 -5.35 0.51
CA LYS A 100 -8.90 -5.87 1.39
C LYS A 100 -7.58 -6.00 0.64
N ASP A 101 -7.40 -5.19 -0.40
CA ASP A 101 -6.25 -5.24 -1.29
C ASP A 101 -5.31 -4.04 -1.09
N THR A 102 -4.04 -4.21 -1.47
CA THR A 102 -2.98 -3.20 -1.33
C THR A 102 -3.39 -1.83 -1.88
N THR A 103 -4.05 -1.80 -3.05
CA THR A 103 -4.46 -0.54 -3.69
C THR A 103 -5.49 0.19 -2.85
N THR A 104 -6.54 -0.51 -2.45
CA THR A 104 -7.64 0.04 -1.65
C THR A 104 -7.15 0.53 -0.29
N GLY A 105 -6.35 -0.28 0.43
CA GLY A 105 -5.81 0.09 1.74
C GLY A 105 -4.88 1.31 1.67
N HIS A 106 -3.99 1.37 0.67
CA HIS A 106 -3.12 2.54 0.50
C HIS A 106 -3.89 3.81 0.11
N TRP A 107 -4.94 3.70 -0.72
CA TRP A 107 -5.78 4.85 -1.04
C TRP A 107 -6.51 5.36 0.20
N GLU A 108 -6.98 4.46 1.07
CA GLU A 108 -7.61 4.86 2.31
C GLU A 108 -6.61 5.51 3.27
N ILE A 109 -5.38 4.97 3.42
CA ILE A 109 -4.29 5.64 4.15
C ILE A 109 -4.03 7.05 3.59
N ALA A 110 -4.17 7.23 2.27
CA ALA A 110 -3.98 8.51 1.60
C ALA A 110 -5.22 9.42 1.59
N GLY A 111 -6.30 9.03 2.26
CA GLY A 111 -7.48 9.86 2.51
C GLY A 111 -8.63 9.66 1.53
N VAL A 112 -8.70 8.50 0.86
CA VAL A 112 -9.75 8.15 -0.10
C VAL A 112 -10.40 6.83 0.30
N GLU A 113 -11.58 6.90 0.92
CA GLU A 113 -12.42 5.74 1.20
C GLU A 113 -13.09 5.27 -0.11
N SER A 114 -12.98 3.97 -0.41
CA SER A 114 -13.54 3.33 -1.61
C SER A 114 -14.85 2.63 -1.29
N GLU A 115 -15.95 3.15 -1.81
CA GLU A 115 -17.30 2.60 -1.58
C GLU A 115 -17.50 1.24 -2.26
N LYS A 116 -16.83 1.02 -3.39
CA LYS A 116 -16.90 -0.23 -4.17
C LYS A 116 -15.56 -0.96 -4.10
N ALA A 117 -15.63 -2.27 -3.90
CA ALA A 117 -14.47 -3.15 -4.07
C ALA A 117 -14.01 -3.13 -5.53
N LEU A 118 -12.73 -3.34 -5.75
CA LEU A 118 -12.20 -3.58 -7.09
C LEU A 118 -12.74 -4.93 -7.60
N PRO A 119 -13.21 -5.01 -8.88
CA PRO A 119 -13.82 -6.22 -9.40
C PRO A 119 -12.79 -7.35 -9.54
N VAL A 120 -13.18 -8.57 -9.17
CA VAL A 120 -12.42 -9.81 -9.39
C VAL A 120 -13.20 -10.74 -10.29
N TYR A 121 -12.52 -11.61 -11.02
CA TYR A 121 -13.12 -12.45 -12.06
C TYR A 121 -12.74 -13.93 -11.87
N PRO A 122 -13.33 -14.63 -10.89
CA PRO A 122 -13.01 -16.02 -10.58
C PRO A 122 -13.33 -17.00 -11.73
N ASP A 123 -14.29 -16.64 -12.60
CA ASP A 123 -14.68 -17.44 -13.76
C ASP A 123 -14.14 -16.89 -15.10
N GLY A 124 -13.29 -15.84 -15.06
CA GLY A 124 -12.85 -15.10 -16.24
C GLY A 124 -13.71 -13.87 -16.52
N PHE A 125 -13.24 -13.01 -17.43
CA PHE A 125 -13.97 -11.80 -17.82
C PHE A 125 -15.22 -12.13 -18.64
N PRO A 126 -16.30 -11.34 -18.51
CA PRO A 126 -17.50 -11.49 -19.33
C PRO A 126 -17.21 -11.44 -20.85
N ASP A 127 -18.03 -12.15 -21.62
CA ASP A 127 -17.83 -12.26 -23.07
C ASP A 127 -17.85 -10.89 -23.78
N GLU A 128 -18.64 -9.93 -23.30
CA GLU A 128 -18.68 -8.56 -23.83
C GLU A 128 -17.36 -7.80 -23.62
N VAL A 129 -16.66 -8.04 -22.51
CA VAL A 129 -15.35 -7.45 -22.23
C VAL A 129 -14.30 -8.01 -23.18
N ILE A 130 -14.31 -9.33 -23.38
CA ILE A 130 -13.37 -9.99 -24.29
C ILE A 130 -13.65 -9.60 -25.74
N ALA A 131 -14.90 -9.60 -26.17
CA ALA A 131 -15.29 -9.21 -27.53
C ALA A 131 -14.89 -7.77 -27.84
N GLU A 132 -15.06 -6.83 -26.91
CA GLU A 132 -14.65 -5.43 -27.09
C GLU A 132 -13.12 -5.31 -27.14
N PHE A 133 -12.38 -6.08 -26.33
CA PHE A 133 -10.92 -6.12 -26.40
C PHE A 133 -10.42 -6.67 -27.74
N GLU A 134 -11.00 -7.78 -28.22
CA GLU A 134 -10.69 -8.35 -29.55
C GLU A 134 -10.98 -7.35 -30.68
N ARG A 135 -12.14 -6.68 -30.61
CA ARG A 135 -12.54 -5.68 -31.59
C ARG A 135 -11.57 -4.50 -31.68
N ARG A 136 -11.11 -3.98 -30.51
CA ARG A 136 -10.20 -2.82 -30.45
C ARG A 136 -8.76 -3.18 -30.81
N THR A 137 -8.30 -4.38 -30.44
CA THR A 137 -6.94 -4.83 -30.71
C THR A 137 -6.78 -5.48 -32.09
N GLY A 138 -7.86 -5.98 -32.68
CA GLY A 138 -7.86 -6.77 -33.90
C GLY A 138 -7.24 -8.17 -33.70
N ARG A 139 -7.09 -8.62 -32.48
CA ARG A 139 -6.51 -9.92 -32.13
C ARG A 139 -7.46 -10.74 -31.29
N ARG A 140 -7.52 -12.04 -31.55
CA ARG A 140 -8.30 -12.98 -30.74
C ARG A 140 -7.66 -13.17 -29.37
N VAL A 141 -8.47 -13.62 -28.42
CA VAL A 141 -8.05 -13.93 -27.04
C VAL A 141 -7.97 -15.43 -26.83
N LEU A 142 -6.93 -15.87 -26.13
CA LEU A 142 -6.76 -17.20 -25.57
C LEU A 142 -6.88 -17.14 -24.05
N CYS A 143 -7.29 -18.26 -23.44
CA CYS A 143 -7.41 -18.51 -22.00
C CYS A 143 -8.65 -17.88 -21.34
N ASN A 144 -8.65 -16.59 -21.01
CA ASN A 144 -9.71 -15.87 -20.27
C ASN A 144 -10.19 -16.59 -18.99
N LYS A 145 -9.29 -16.92 -18.10
CA LYS A 145 -9.61 -17.51 -16.78
C LYS A 145 -8.51 -17.21 -15.76
N PRO A 146 -8.72 -17.47 -14.47
CA PRO A 146 -7.65 -17.42 -13.46
C PRO A 146 -6.52 -18.41 -13.81
N TYR A 147 -5.27 -17.93 -13.80
CA TYR A 147 -4.13 -18.74 -14.14
C TYR A 147 -2.82 -18.25 -13.50
N SER A 148 -1.90 -19.19 -13.24
CA SER A 148 -0.51 -18.87 -12.92
C SER A 148 0.18 -18.27 -14.15
N GLY A 149 0.87 -17.13 -13.98
CA GLY A 149 1.56 -16.47 -15.09
C GLY A 149 2.72 -17.27 -15.70
N THR A 150 3.21 -18.32 -15.04
CA THR A 150 4.22 -19.25 -15.59
C THR A 150 3.54 -20.38 -16.35
N ASP A 151 2.46 -20.93 -15.79
CA ASP A 151 1.75 -22.05 -16.43
C ASP A 151 0.99 -21.60 -17.67
N VAL A 152 0.40 -20.39 -17.66
CA VAL A 152 -0.36 -19.88 -18.81
C VAL A 152 0.50 -19.73 -20.07
N ILE A 153 1.74 -19.31 -19.95
CA ILE A 153 2.63 -19.21 -21.12
C ILE A 153 3.11 -20.60 -21.58
N ARG A 154 3.30 -21.55 -20.67
CA ARG A 154 3.60 -22.94 -21.03
C ARG A 154 2.44 -23.58 -21.82
N ASP A 155 1.20 -23.39 -21.36
CA ASP A 155 0.03 -24.10 -21.86
C ASP A 155 -0.57 -23.44 -23.13
N TYR A 156 -0.49 -22.12 -23.26
CA TYR A 156 -1.06 -21.36 -24.39
C TYR A 156 -0.01 -20.72 -25.31
N GLY A 157 1.27 -20.74 -24.94
CA GLY A 157 2.33 -20.03 -25.68
C GLY A 157 2.52 -20.54 -27.12
N GLU A 158 2.45 -21.85 -27.36
CA GLU A 158 2.59 -22.42 -28.71
C GLU A 158 1.41 -22.04 -29.62
N GLU A 159 0.17 -22.00 -29.08
CA GLU A 159 -1.01 -21.57 -29.84
C GLU A 159 -0.91 -20.06 -30.11
N HIS A 160 -0.50 -19.26 -29.14
CA HIS A 160 -0.21 -17.84 -29.34
C HIS A 160 0.79 -17.62 -30.49
N MET A 161 1.89 -18.37 -30.48
CA MET A 161 2.92 -18.23 -31.54
C MET A 161 2.42 -18.60 -32.94
N LYS A 162 1.48 -19.56 -33.05
CA LYS A 162 0.89 -19.98 -34.32
C LYS A 162 -0.16 -19.01 -34.84
N THR A 163 -0.97 -18.45 -33.94
CA THR A 163 -2.18 -17.70 -34.30
C THR A 163 -2.01 -16.19 -34.18
N GLY A 164 -1.07 -15.72 -33.36
CA GLY A 164 -0.94 -14.31 -32.97
C GLY A 164 -2.02 -13.84 -31.99
N ALA A 165 -2.88 -14.73 -31.47
CA ALA A 165 -3.90 -14.41 -30.49
C ALA A 165 -3.26 -14.06 -29.12
N LEU A 166 -3.82 -13.10 -28.40
CA LEU A 166 -3.29 -12.64 -27.11
C LEU A 166 -3.72 -13.58 -25.98
N ILE A 167 -2.80 -13.90 -25.07
CA ILE A 167 -3.12 -14.70 -23.87
C ILE A 167 -3.63 -13.74 -22.79
N VAL A 168 -4.96 -13.73 -22.56
CA VAL A 168 -5.60 -12.94 -21.48
C VAL A 168 -5.92 -13.86 -20.33
N TYR A 169 -5.58 -13.42 -19.10
CA TYR A 169 -5.85 -14.17 -17.88
C TYR A 169 -5.95 -13.23 -16.67
N THR A 170 -6.47 -13.75 -15.57
CA THR A 170 -6.60 -13.04 -14.31
C THR A 170 -5.95 -13.84 -13.15
N SER A 171 -6.15 -13.42 -11.92
CA SER A 171 -5.78 -14.11 -10.68
C SER A 171 -6.84 -13.82 -9.59
N ALA A 172 -6.55 -14.12 -8.33
CA ALA A 172 -7.39 -13.71 -7.21
C ALA A 172 -7.48 -12.19 -7.07
N ASP A 173 -6.42 -11.46 -7.49
CA ASP A 173 -6.40 -10.00 -7.51
C ASP A 173 -7.29 -9.42 -8.62
N SER A 174 -7.62 -8.13 -8.47
CA SER A 174 -8.32 -7.34 -9.49
C SER A 174 -7.39 -6.95 -10.64
N VAL A 175 -7.10 -7.88 -11.54
CA VAL A 175 -6.11 -7.71 -12.61
C VAL A 175 -6.58 -8.26 -13.95
N PHE A 176 -6.27 -7.52 -15.03
CA PHE A 176 -6.38 -7.95 -16.43
C PHE A 176 -4.96 -8.11 -16.98
N GLN A 177 -4.53 -9.34 -17.22
CA GLN A 177 -3.17 -9.63 -17.64
C GLN A 177 -3.13 -10.07 -19.10
N VAL A 178 -2.20 -9.52 -19.88
CA VAL A 178 -2.00 -9.86 -21.28
C VAL A 178 -0.59 -10.38 -21.48
N ALA A 179 -0.45 -11.69 -21.76
CA ALA A 179 0.85 -12.27 -22.10
C ALA A 179 0.99 -12.43 -23.63
N ALA A 180 2.19 -12.12 -24.12
CA ALA A 180 2.55 -12.32 -25.52
C ALA A 180 4.05 -12.59 -25.67
N ASN A 181 4.42 -13.40 -26.68
CA ASN A 181 5.80 -13.64 -27.04
C ASN A 181 6.35 -12.44 -27.83
N GLU A 182 7.53 -11.93 -27.41
CA GLU A 182 8.15 -10.74 -28.01
C GLU A 182 8.49 -10.90 -29.52
N ALA A 183 8.63 -12.14 -30.01
CA ALA A 183 8.83 -12.42 -31.42
C ALA A 183 7.54 -12.33 -32.27
N VAL A 184 6.36 -12.44 -31.63
CA VAL A 184 5.05 -12.40 -32.30
C VAL A 184 4.37 -11.05 -32.11
N VAL A 185 4.47 -10.50 -30.91
CA VAL A 185 3.95 -9.18 -30.54
C VAL A 185 5.09 -8.38 -29.92
N PRO A 186 5.67 -7.42 -30.65
CA PRO A 186 6.72 -6.56 -30.10
C PRO A 186 6.27 -5.85 -28.83
N VAL A 187 7.18 -5.64 -27.89
CA VAL A 187 6.88 -5.06 -26.54
C VAL A 187 6.09 -3.74 -26.63
N PRO A 188 6.42 -2.77 -27.54
CA PRO A 188 5.61 -1.55 -27.66
C PRO A 188 4.18 -1.80 -28.11
N GLU A 189 3.95 -2.84 -28.95
CA GLU A 189 2.61 -3.21 -29.39
C GLU A 189 1.80 -3.85 -28.24
N LEU A 190 2.45 -4.71 -27.44
CA LEU A 190 1.82 -5.28 -26.24
C LEU A 190 1.41 -4.18 -25.26
N TYR A 191 2.26 -3.17 -25.05
CA TYR A 191 1.93 -2.04 -24.18
C TYR A 191 0.71 -1.28 -24.69
N ARG A 192 0.65 -1.02 -26.00
CA ARG A 192 -0.53 -0.40 -26.62
C ARG A 192 -1.81 -1.22 -26.43
N TYR A 193 -1.75 -2.55 -26.48
CA TYR A 193 -2.91 -3.40 -26.18
C TYR A 193 -3.32 -3.30 -24.71
N CYS A 194 -2.38 -3.20 -23.81
CA CYS A 194 -2.69 -2.97 -22.39
C CYS A 194 -3.26 -1.57 -22.12
N GLU A 195 -2.83 -0.54 -22.85
CA GLU A 195 -3.44 0.80 -22.82
C GLU A 195 -4.91 0.74 -23.29
N ILE A 196 -5.19 0.05 -24.40
CA ILE A 196 -6.56 -0.20 -24.89
C ILE A 196 -7.41 -0.91 -23.82
N ALA A 197 -6.84 -1.94 -23.17
CA ALA A 197 -7.53 -2.63 -22.08
C ALA A 197 -7.81 -1.67 -20.91
N ARG A 198 -6.83 -0.82 -20.52
CA ARG A 198 -7.03 0.14 -19.44
C ARG A 198 -8.12 1.16 -19.74
N GLU A 199 -8.20 1.64 -20.98
CA GLU A 199 -9.22 2.59 -21.44
C GLU A 199 -10.64 1.99 -21.46
N MET A 200 -10.77 0.71 -21.83
CA MET A 200 -12.08 0.07 -21.94
C MET A 200 -12.62 -0.47 -20.60
N LEU A 201 -11.71 -0.84 -19.69
CA LEU A 201 -12.08 -1.40 -18.38
C LEU A 201 -12.47 -0.27 -17.41
N THR A 202 -13.72 0.16 -17.48
CA THR A 202 -14.30 1.25 -16.69
C THR A 202 -15.56 0.81 -15.96
N GLY A 203 -16.10 1.63 -15.07
CA GLY A 203 -17.33 1.34 -14.33
C GLY A 203 -17.18 0.07 -13.48
N ASP A 204 -18.08 -0.89 -13.69
CA ASP A 204 -18.08 -2.15 -12.93
C ASP A 204 -16.95 -3.12 -13.36
N HIS A 205 -16.26 -2.84 -14.47
CA HIS A 205 -15.10 -3.59 -14.94
C HIS A 205 -13.76 -2.89 -14.66
N ASN A 206 -13.75 -1.89 -13.80
CA ASN A 206 -12.57 -1.07 -13.55
C ASN A 206 -11.56 -1.79 -12.63
N VAL A 207 -10.83 -2.77 -13.20
CA VAL A 207 -9.82 -3.56 -12.48
C VAL A 207 -8.69 -2.68 -11.93
N GLY A 208 -8.11 -3.08 -10.81
CA GLY A 208 -7.01 -2.36 -10.17
C GLY A 208 -5.76 -2.22 -11.03
N ARG A 209 -5.45 -3.21 -11.87
CA ARG A 209 -4.27 -3.19 -12.76
C ARG A 209 -4.54 -3.88 -14.09
N VAL A 210 -4.01 -3.32 -15.16
CA VAL A 210 -3.79 -4.01 -16.42
C VAL A 210 -2.29 -4.29 -16.55
N ILE A 211 -1.90 -5.52 -16.86
CA ILE A 211 -0.49 -5.94 -16.79
C ILE A 211 -0.04 -6.54 -18.12
N ALA A 212 0.97 -5.94 -18.74
CA ALA A 212 1.71 -6.54 -19.84
C ALA A 212 2.69 -7.58 -19.31
N ARG A 213 2.62 -8.80 -19.84
CA ARG A 213 3.43 -9.95 -19.46
C ARG A 213 4.20 -10.52 -20.67
N PRO A 214 5.20 -9.82 -21.20
CA PRO A 214 5.98 -10.32 -22.31
C PRO A 214 6.82 -11.53 -21.90
N PHE A 215 7.00 -12.46 -22.86
CA PHE A 215 7.83 -13.65 -22.69
C PHE A 215 8.60 -13.95 -23.98
N VAL A 216 9.63 -14.79 -23.86
CA VAL A 216 10.45 -15.30 -24.96
C VAL A 216 10.49 -16.81 -24.93
N GLY A 217 11.04 -17.43 -25.96
CA GLY A 217 11.14 -18.87 -26.12
C GLY A 217 10.44 -19.34 -27.41
N THR A 218 10.58 -20.58 -27.77
CA THR A 218 10.06 -21.19 -29.02
C THR A 218 9.08 -22.31 -28.79
N ASN A 219 9.01 -22.86 -27.57
CA ASN A 219 8.12 -23.97 -27.20
C ASN A 219 7.89 -24.01 -25.68
N ALA A 220 6.97 -24.85 -25.23
CA ALA A 220 6.54 -24.96 -23.85
C ALA A 220 7.67 -25.23 -22.82
N LYS A 221 8.82 -25.76 -23.25
CA LYS A 221 9.93 -26.11 -22.37
C LYS A 221 10.88 -24.94 -22.13
N ASP A 222 10.92 -23.94 -23.02
CA ASP A 222 11.84 -22.80 -22.96
C ASP A 222 11.16 -21.44 -22.81
N PHE A 223 9.83 -21.40 -22.75
CA PHE A 223 9.13 -20.15 -22.51
C PHE A 223 9.51 -19.53 -21.16
N LYS A 224 9.95 -18.27 -21.21
CA LYS A 224 10.41 -17.52 -20.04
C LYS A 224 9.90 -16.09 -20.09
N ARG A 225 9.32 -15.62 -18.98
CA ARG A 225 8.93 -14.21 -18.80
C ARG A 225 10.16 -13.32 -18.84
N THR A 226 10.04 -12.15 -19.47
CA THR A 226 11.09 -11.13 -19.53
C THR A 226 10.93 -10.08 -18.43
N THR A 227 11.90 -9.21 -18.30
CA THR A 227 11.88 -8.04 -17.40
C THR A 227 11.03 -6.89 -17.94
N ASN A 228 10.54 -7.00 -19.19
CA ASN A 228 9.69 -5.99 -19.85
C ASN A 228 8.23 -6.04 -19.38
N ARG A 229 7.97 -6.51 -18.15
CA ARG A 229 6.67 -6.38 -17.51
C ARG A 229 6.34 -4.91 -17.33
N HIS A 230 5.09 -4.53 -17.65
CA HIS A 230 4.58 -3.19 -17.45
C HIS A 230 3.17 -3.23 -16.87
N ASP A 231 2.99 -2.54 -15.75
CA ASP A 231 1.71 -2.46 -15.04
C ASP A 231 1.09 -1.07 -15.29
N LEU A 232 -0.16 -1.06 -15.74
CA LEU A 232 -1.01 0.12 -15.84
C LEU A 232 -1.99 0.08 -14.67
N SER A 233 -1.67 0.80 -13.62
CA SER A 233 -2.49 0.86 -12.41
C SER A 233 -3.73 1.73 -12.61
N LEU A 234 -4.74 1.47 -11.81
CA LEU A 234 -5.87 2.37 -11.69
C LEU A 234 -5.45 3.58 -10.87
N LYS A 235 -5.83 4.77 -11.34
CA LYS A 235 -5.63 6.00 -10.57
C LYS A 235 -6.62 6.08 -9.42
N PRO A 236 -6.23 6.72 -8.30
CA PRO A 236 -7.19 7.04 -7.25
C PRO A 236 -8.41 7.77 -7.84
N PRO A 237 -9.64 7.44 -7.38
CA PRO A 237 -10.86 8.02 -7.96
C PRO A 237 -11.01 9.52 -7.71
N ARG A 238 -10.22 10.07 -6.79
CA ARG A 238 -10.16 11.49 -6.44
C ARG A 238 -8.80 11.85 -5.85
N LYS A 239 -8.54 13.14 -5.66
CA LYS A 239 -7.28 13.64 -5.09
C LYS A 239 -7.04 13.09 -3.70
N THR A 240 -5.81 12.65 -3.47
CA THR A 240 -5.29 12.09 -2.23
C THR A 240 -4.48 13.13 -1.45
N MET A 241 -4.02 12.79 -0.24
CA MET A 241 -3.08 13.64 0.50
C MET A 241 -1.81 13.96 -0.31
N LEU A 242 -1.36 13.04 -1.18
CA LEU A 242 -0.17 13.26 -2.02
C LEU A 242 -0.36 14.46 -2.94
N ASP A 243 -1.53 14.57 -3.60
CA ASP A 243 -1.86 15.68 -4.49
C ASP A 243 -1.88 17.02 -3.76
N TYR A 244 -2.47 17.05 -2.58
CA TYR A 244 -2.59 18.28 -1.79
C TYR A 244 -1.26 18.73 -1.19
N ILE A 245 -0.44 17.80 -0.69
CA ILE A 245 0.90 18.06 -0.18
C ILE A 245 1.78 18.61 -1.30
N ARG A 246 1.77 17.96 -2.48
CA ARG A 246 2.52 18.43 -3.66
C ARG A 246 2.04 19.79 -4.15
N ALA A 247 0.73 20.02 -4.19
CA ALA A 247 0.16 21.32 -4.58
C ALA A 247 0.53 22.45 -3.60
N ALA A 248 0.82 22.12 -2.35
CA ALA A 248 1.33 23.07 -1.35
C ALA A 248 2.84 23.34 -1.51
N GLY A 249 3.51 22.78 -2.53
CA GLY A 249 4.95 22.96 -2.80
C GLY A 249 5.85 22.13 -1.88
N LEU A 250 5.30 21.08 -1.26
CA LEU A 250 6.03 20.16 -0.40
C LEU A 250 6.40 18.87 -1.16
N ASP A 251 7.41 18.16 -0.67
CA ASP A 251 7.85 16.91 -1.24
C ASP A 251 6.86 15.78 -0.93
N THR A 252 6.67 14.88 -1.90
CA THR A 252 5.94 13.63 -1.77
C THR A 252 6.80 12.52 -2.36
N ILE A 253 7.61 11.90 -1.50
CA ILE A 253 8.61 10.91 -1.90
C ILE A 253 8.00 9.52 -1.72
N GLY A 254 7.80 8.80 -2.83
CA GLY A 254 7.31 7.43 -2.83
C GLY A 254 8.46 6.42 -2.84
N VAL A 255 8.53 5.56 -1.82
CA VAL A 255 9.53 4.49 -1.70
C VAL A 255 8.84 3.14 -1.92
N GLY A 256 9.46 2.27 -2.70
CA GLY A 256 8.89 0.97 -3.05
C GLY A 256 7.78 1.08 -4.10
N LYS A 257 6.64 0.43 -3.85
CA LYS A 257 5.49 0.39 -4.77
C LYS A 257 4.61 1.64 -4.77
N ILE A 258 4.86 2.63 -3.91
CA ILE A 258 3.96 3.81 -3.77
C ILE A 258 3.66 4.48 -5.11
N TYR A 259 4.69 4.72 -5.94
CA TYR A 259 4.47 5.33 -7.25
C TYR A 259 3.50 4.51 -8.11
N ASP A 260 3.64 3.19 -8.10
CA ASP A 260 2.83 2.28 -8.93
C ASP A 260 1.40 2.12 -8.37
N ILE A 261 1.22 2.13 -7.04
CA ILE A 261 -0.10 2.09 -6.37
C ILE A 261 -0.94 3.33 -6.69
N PHE A 262 -0.30 4.49 -6.80
CA PHE A 262 -0.98 5.77 -7.11
C PHE A 262 -0.90 6.17 -8.58
N ASP A 263 -0.37 5.30 -9.46
CA ASP A 263 -0.10 5.62 -10.89
C ASP A 263 0.65 6.94 -11.07
N GLY A 264 1.57 7.24 -10.14
CA GLY A 264 2.35 8.46 -10.11
C GLY A 264 1.63 9.73 -9.66
N GLU A 265 0.30 9.65 -9.43
CA GLU A 265 -0.49 10.82 -9.03
C GLU A 265 -0.01 11.37 -7.67
N GLY A 266 0.25 12.66 -7.65
CA GLY A 266 0.72 13.35 -6.46
C GLY A 266 2.16 13.03 -6.01
N VAL A 267 2.88 12.06 -6.60
CA VAL A 267 4.25 11.69 -6.23
C VAL A 267 5.26 12.62 -6.91
N SER A 268 6.13 13.27 -6.13
CA SER A 268 7.17 14.16 -6.64
C SER A 268 8.50 13.43 -6.93
N GLU A 269 8.80 12.36 -6.21
CA GLU A 269 10.01 11.57 -6.37
C GLU A 269 9.71 10.08 -6.19
N LYS A 270 10.20 9.23 -7.11
CA LYS A 270 10.07 7.78 -7.07
C LYS A 270 11.40 7.14 -6.69
N LEU A 271 11.45 6.42 -5.58
CA LEU A 271 12.58 5.63 -5.14
C LEU A 271 12.23 4.14 -5.20
N LYS A 272 12.75 3.47 -6.23
CA LYS A 272 12.55 2.02 -6.40
C LYS A 272 13.33 1.24 -5.35
N THR A 273 12.78 0.11 -4.93
CA THR A 273 13.42 -0.81 -3.99
C THR A 273 13.43 -2.23 -4.53
N THR A 274 14.31 -3.06 -4.00
CA THR A 274 14.43 -4.48 -4.36
C THR A 274 13.84 -5.41 -3.30
N GLY A 275 13.25 -4.86 -2.24
CA GLY A 275 12.63 -5.56 -1.12
C GLY A 275 12.66 -4.73 0.16
N ASN A 276 12.21 -5.31 1.28
CA ASN A 276 12.06 -4.61 2.55
C ASN A 276 13.39 -4.08 3.10
N ALA A 277 14.45 -4.88 3.06
CA ALA A 277 15.77 -4.47 3.55
C ALA A 277 16.28 -3.21 2.85
N ASN A 278 16.22 -3.21 1.51
CA ASN A 278 16.60 -2.04 0.70
C ASN A 278 15.62 -0.87 0.89
N GLY A 279 14.32 -1.13 1.08
CA GLY A 279 13.33 -0.10 1.40
C GLY A 279 13.67 0.64 2.69
N MET A 280 14.13 -0.08 3.71
CA MET A 280 14.58 0.52 4.96
C MET A 280 15.93 1.24 4.83
N GLU A 281 16.88 0.74 4.02
CA GLU A 281 18.13 1.47 3.72
C GLU A 281 17.83 2.84 3.09
N VAL A 282 16.99 2.87 2.06
CA VAL A 282 16.52 4.11 1.41
C VAL A 282 15.83 5.03 2.43
N THR A 283 15.04 4.48 3.35
CA THR A 283 14.38 5.26 4.41
C THR A 283 15.37 5.86 5.39
N LEU A 284 16.43 5.14 5.77
CA LEU A 284 17.53 5.63 6.60
C LEU A 284 18.32 6.77 5.92
N GLU A 285 18.56 6.66 4.60
CA GLU A 285 19.17 7.73 3.80
C GLU A 285 18.28 8.98 3.76
N LEU A 286 16.97 8.81 3.56
CA LEU A 286 15.99 9.90 3.60
C LEU A 286 15.95 10.59 4.96
N ALA A 287 16.09 9.85 6.07
CA ALA A 287 16.15 10.44 7.42
C ALA A 287 17.36 11.39 7.60
N GLN A 288 18.46 11.13 6.90
CA GLN A 288 19.67 11.96 6.90
C GLN A 288 19.56 13.11 5.89
N ARG A 289 18.82 12.94 4.79
CA ARG A 289 18.62 13.91 3.74
C ARG A 289 17.70 15.08 4.19
N GLY A 290 17.88 16.25 3.61
CA GLY A 290 16.97 17.39 3.77
C GLY A 290 15.80 17.28 2.79
N PHE A 291 14.57 17.29 3.29
CA PHE A 291 13.34 17.49 2.52
C PHE A 291 12.27 18.11 3.43
N SER A 292 11.16 18.56 2.85
CA SER A 292 10.00 19.07 3.59
C SER A 292 8.73 18.49 3.00
N GLY A 293 7.99 17.72 3.77
CA GLY A 293 6.78 17.02 3.28
C GLY A 293 6.72 15.57 3.76
N LEU A 294 6.36 14.68 2.85
CA LEU A 294 6.04 13.28 3.13
C LEU A 294 7.03 12.32 2.43
N ALA A 295 7.59 11.38 3.18
CA ALA A 295 8.17 10.14 2.68
C ALA A 295 7.17 9.00 2.96
N PHE A 296 6.61 8.42 1.92
CA PHE A 296 5.64 7.32 1.99
C PHE A 296 6.34 6.05 1.53
N VAL A 297 6.47 5.07 2.42
CA VAL A 297 7.27 3.85 2.25
C VAL A 297 6.35 2.64 2.27
N ASN A 298 6.43 1.80 1.23
CA ASN A 298 5.78 0.49 1.20
C ASN A 298 6.85 -0.61 1.29
N LEU A 299 6.74 -1.47 2.30
CA LEU A 299 7.59 -2.63 2.53
C LEU A 299 6.86 -3.90 2.07
N VAL A 300 6.96 -4.20 0.78
CA VAL A 300 6.12 -5.14 0.05
C VAL A 300 6.39 -6.62 0.30
N ASP A 301 7.58 -7.00 0.81
CA ASP A 301 7.94 -8.41 0.93
C ASP A 301 7.09 -9.16 1.96
N PHE A 302 6.58 -8.46 2.97
CA PHE A 302 5.67 -9.04 3.97
C PHE A 302 4.49 -9.72 3.28
N ASP A 303 3.88 -9.04 2.33
CA ASP A 303 2.79 -9.55 1.52
C ASP A 303 3.29 -10.50 0.42
N MET A 304 4.09 -9.96 -0.52
CA MET A 304 4.42 -10.63 -1.78
C MET A 304 5.29 -11.87 -1.61
N VAL A 305 6.20 -11.88 -0.62
CA VAL A 305 7.17 -12.98 -0.42
C VAL A 305 6.67 -13.97 0.62
N TYR A 306 5.99 -13.50 1.67
CA TYR A 306 5.65 -14.32 2.83
C TYR A 306 4.15 -14.55 3.02
N GLY A 307 3.31 -13.51 3.01
CA GLY A 307 1.86 -13.61 3.20
C GLY A 307 1.22 -14.54 2.17
N HIS A 308 1.30 -14.21 0.90
CA HIS A 308 0.80 -15.04 -0.21
C HIS A 308 1.48 -16.41 -0.39
N ARG A 309 2.44 -16.76 0.45
CA ARG A 309 3.16 -18.04 0.45
C ARG A 309 2.91 -18.87 1.70
N ASN A 310 2.10 -18.38 2.62
CA ASN A 310 1.85 -19.01 3.92
C ASN A 310 3.16 -19.32 4.66
N ASP A 311 4.17 -18.44 4.50
CA ASP A 311 5.50 -18.60 5.12
C ASP A 311 5.56 -17.85 6.45
N VAL A 312 5.01 -18.45 7.49
CA VAL A 312 4.99 -17.93 8.87
C VAL A 312 6.39 -17.56 9.35
N ASP A 313 7.36 -18.43 9.11
CA ASP A 313 8.74 -18.25 9.60
C ASP A 313 9.48 -17.16 8.82
N GLY A 314 9.30 -17.08 7.52
CA GLY A 314 9.84 -16.01 6.69
C GLY A 314 9.25 -14.66 7.05
N TYR A 315 7.94 -14.60 7.27
CA TYR A 315 7.25 -13.38 7.69
C TYR A 315 7.75 -12.88 9.06
N ALA A 316 7.87 -13.79 10.05
CA ALA A 316 8.41 -13.50 11.37
C ALA A 316 9.84 -12.97 11.32
N ASN A 317 10.71 -13.59 10.49
CA ASN A 317 12.07 -13.12 10.25
C ASN A 317 12.10 -11.73 9.63
N ALA A 318 11.26 -11.48 8.63
CA ALA A 318 11.15 -10.15 8.00
C ALA A 318 10.72 -9.06 9.00
N ALA A 319 9.79 -9.38 9.92
CA ALA A 319 9.39 -8.47 11.00
C ALA A 319 10.56 -8.19 11.96
N THR A 320 11.38 -9.20 12.25
CA THR A 320 12.58 -9.07 13.10
C THR A 320 13.66 -8.21 12.43
N GLU A 321 13.88 -8.39 11.13
CA GLU A 321 14.83 -7.57 10.35
C GLU A 321 14.36 -6.11 10.27
N PHE A 322 13.07 -5.88 10.03
CA PHE A 322 12.46 -4.54 10.07
C PHE A 322 12.67 -3.87 11.42
N ASP A 323 12.40 -4.58 12.53
CA ASP A 323 12.57 -4.06 13.90
C ASP A 323 14.00 -3.58 14.15
N GLY A 324 14.99 -4.35 13.68
CA GLY A 324 16.40 -3.97 13.76
C GLY A 324 16.76 -2.72 12.95
N GLN A 325 16.15 -2.52 11.78
CA GLN A 325 16.33 -1.31 10.97
C GLN A 325 15.57 -0.13 11.57
N LEU A 326 14.37 -0.37 12.11
CA LEU A 326 13.60 0.64 12.82
C LEU A 326 14.38 1.19 14.04
N ALA A 327 15.08 0.34 14.81
CA ALA A 327 15.94 0.77 15.89
C ALA A 327 17.05 1.75 15.46
N LYS A 328 17.53 1.62 14.21
CA LYS A 328 18.51 2.55 13.62
C LYS A 328 17.85 3.85 13.12
N LEU A 329 16.59 3.80 12.69
CA LEU A 329 15.85 4.96 12.19
C LEU A 329 15.46 5.93 13.31
N LEU A 330 14.96 5.43 14.43
CA LEU A 330 14.42 6.27 15.51
C LEU A 330 15.37 7.37 15.98
N PRO A 331 16.69 7.12 16.22
CA PRO A 331 17.62 8.18 16.66
C PRO A 331 17.93 9.21 15.58
N LEU A 332 17.70 8.92 14.30
CA LEU A 332 17.92 9.85 13.17
C LEU A 332 16.79 10.87 13.01
N LEU A 333 15.65 10.63 13.65
CA LEU A 333 14.50 11.53 13.55
C LEU A 333 14.80 12.86 14.27
N ARG A 334 14.49 13.96 13.57
CA ARG A 334 14.65 15.34 14.04
C ARG A 334 13.51 15.73 14.98
N ALA A 335 13.56 16.93 15.52
CA ALA A 335 12.54 17.42 16.45
C ALA A 335 11.16 17.57 15.78
N GLU A 336 11.15 17.98 14.52
CA GLU A 336 9.95 18.21 13.70
C GLU A 336 9.65 17.04 12.75
N ASP A 337 10.10 15.83 13.07
CA ASP A 337 9.71 14.64 12.33
C ASP A 337 8.56 13.92 13.02
N LEU A 338 7.62 13.46 12.22
CA LEU A 338 6.55 12.55 12.61
C LEU A 338 6.74 11.23 11.86
N LEU A 339 6.89 10.14 12.59
CA LEU A 339 6.89 8.78 12.05
C LEU A 339 5.53 8.13 12.35
N ILE A 340 4.91 7.55 11.32
CA ILE A 340 3.73 6.70 11.44
C ILE A 340 4.09 5.33 10.85
N ILE A 341 3.89 4.27 11.63
CA ILE A 341 4.02 2.89 11.17
C ILE A 341 2.62 2.29 11.16
N THR A 342 2.23 1.69 10.04
CA THR A 342 0.90 1.08 9.83
C THR A 342 0.98 -0.08 8.86
N ALA A 343 -0.16 -0.67 8.53
CA ALA A 343 -0.35 -1.59 7.43
C ALA A 343 -1.54 -1.16 6.58
N ASP A 344 -1.76 -1.81 5.46
CA ASP A 344 -2.83 -1.52 4.50
C ASP A 344 -3.94 -2.59 4.51
N HIS A 345 -3.65 -3.80 4.95
CA HIS A 345 -4.56 -4.94 5.17
C HIS A 345 -3.87 -6.03 5.99
N GLY A 346 -4.49 -7.19 6.15
CA GLY A 346 -3.88 -8.41 6.66
C GLY A 346 -3.55 -9.42 5.54
N CYS A 347 -2.73 -10.40 5.84
CA CYS A 347 -2.55 -11.62 5.05
C CYS A 347 -2.00 -12.72 5.97
N ASP A 348 -2.90 -13.38 6.71
CA ASP A 348 -2.53 -14.34 7.74
C ASP A 348 -1.89 -15.60 7.13
N PRO A 349 -0.57 -15.81 7.31
CA PRO A 349 0.13 -16.92 6.69
C PRO A 349 -0.18 -18.28 7.34
N ALA A 350 -0.96 -18.32 8.42
CA ALA A 350 -1.36 -19.55 9.09
C ALA A 350 -2.76 -20.03 8.67
N THR A 351 -3.48 -19.29 7.82
CA THR A 351 -4.74 -19.73 7.24
C THR A 351 -4.52 -20.60 5.98
N PRO A 352 -5.52 -21.40 5.55
CA PRO A 352 -5.44 -22.13 4.29
C PRO A 352 -5.45 -21.22 3.05
N SER A 353 -5.97 -19.99 3.19
CA SER A 353 -6.00 -18.99 2.12
C SER A 353 -4.59 -18.44 1.84
N THR A 354 -4.31 -18.11 0.61
CA THR A 354 -3.14 -17.31 0.20
C THR A 354 -3.54 -15.91 -0.21
N ASP A 355 -4.78 -15.50 0.07
CA ASP A 355 -5.31 -14.17 -0.24
C ASP A 355 -5.16 -13.23 0.96
N HIS A 356 -5.29 -11.93 0.71
CA HIS A 356 -5.36 -10.92 1.76
C HIS A 356 -6.49 -11.22 2.75
N SER A 357 -6.37 -10.76 3.98
CA SER A 357 -7.37 -10.92 5.03
C SER A 357 -7.88 -9.59 5.56
N ARG A 358 -9.19 -9.57 5.88
CA ARG A 358 -9.90 -8.41 6.41
C ARG A 358 -9.61 -8.26 7.90
N GLU A 359 -8.52 -7.59 8.21
CA GLU A 359 -8.02 -7.41 9.57
C GLU A 359 -7.95 -5.93 9.97
N TYR A 360 -8.02 -5.67 11.25
CA TYR A 360 -7.51 -4.42 11.80
C TYR A 360 -6.02 -4.28 11.50
N VAL A 361 -5.56 -3.04 11.36
CA VAL A 361 -4.14 -2.76 11.19
C VAL A 361 -3.59 -1.91 12.33
N PRO A 362 -2.28 -2.03 12.67
CA PRO A 362 -1.67 -1.22 13.71
C PRO A 362 -1.44 0.21 13.23
N MET A 363 -1.46 1.17 14.15
CA MET A 363 -0.94 2.51 13.94
C MET A 363 -0.07 2.89 15.14
N LEU A 364 1.20 3.19 14.88
CA LEU A 364 2.18 3.68 15.86
C LEU A 364 2.67 5.06 15.41
N ALA A 365 2.37 6.10 16.18
CA ALA A 365 2.83 7.46 15.89
C ALA A 365 3.95 7.86 16.87
N TYR A 366 5.13 8.17 16.32
CA TYR A 366 6.33 8.48 17.09
C TYR A 366 7.02 9.74 16.58
N GLY A 367 7.62 10.49 17.49
CA GLY A 367 8.41 11.69 17.21
C GLY A 367 8.71 12.47 18.49
N LYS A 368 9.71 13.37 18.44
CA LYS A 368 10.07 14.15 19.64
C LYS A 368 8.95 15.09 20.10
N GLY A 369 8.08 15.54 19.18
CA GLY A 369 6.89 16.33 19.46
C GLY A 369 5.65 15.52 19.82
N VAL A 370 5.72 14.18 19.70
CA VAL A 370 4.60 13.27 19.96
C VAL A 370 4.58 12.87 21.44
N ARG A 371 3.40 12.79 22.03
CA ARG A 371 3.18 12.25 23.38
C ARG A 371 3.37 10.73 23.34
N ALA A 372 4.17 10.24 24.30
CA ALA A 372 4.39 8.81 24.48
C ALA A 372 3.20 8.18 25.25
N GLY A 373 2.87 6.94 24.92
CA GLY A 373 1.92 6.11 25.65
C GLY A 373 0.44 6.54 25.54
N VAL A 374 0.09 7.36 24.55
CA VAL A 374 -1.32 7.71 24.33
C VAL A 374 -1.99 6.57 23.57
N ASP A 375 -2.94 5.93 24.22
CA ASP A 375 -3.86 4.98 23.58
C ASP A 375 -5.00 5.75 22.92
N LEU A 376 -5.11 5.64 21.61
CA LEU A 376 -6.15 6.27 20.81
C LEU A 376 -7.34 5.34 20.54
N GLY A 377 -7.31 4.12 21.08
CA GLY A 377 -8.33 3.10 20.90
C GLY A 377 -8.47 2.64 19.46
N THR A 378 -9.68 2.24 19.09
CA THR A 378 -10.04 1.89 17.72
C THR A 378 -10.41 3.15 16.93
N ARG A 379 -9.77 3.36 15.77
CA ARG A 379 -10.09 4.46 14.86
C ARG A 379 -10.79 3.92 13.62
N ARG A 380 -11.94 4.47 13.33
CA ARG A 380 -12.64 4.21 12.10
C ARG A 380 -11.95 4.95 10.96
N SER A 381 -11.60 4.21 9.90
CA SER A 381 -10.91 4.60 8.68
C SER A 381 -9.40 4.86 8.83
N PHE A 382 -8.64 4.24 7.93
CA PHE A 382 -7.21 4.53 7.74
C PHE A 382 -6.98 5.98 7.28
N ALA A 383 -8.01 6.62 6.70
CA ALA A 383 -7.97 8.00 6.23
C ALA A 383 -7.69 9.03 7.34
N CYS A 384 -7.84 8.64 8.61
CA CYS A 384 -7.42 9.46 9.74
C CYS A 384 -5.91 9.80 9.67
N ILE A 385 -5.08 8.94 9.07
CA ILE A 385 -3.65 9.18 8.83
C ILE A 385 -3.47 10.36 7.90
N ALA A 386 -4.12 10.35 6.72
CA ALA A 386 -4.00 11.42 5.73
C ALA A 386 -4.39 12.79 6.30
N GLN A 387 -5.53 12.84 6.99
CA GLN A 387 -6.01 14.08 7.60
C GLN A 387 -5.03 14.60 8.67
N THR A 388 -4.44 13.69 9.46
CA THR A 388 -3.43 14.03 10.48
C THR A 388 -2.14 14.53 9.85
N VAL A 389 -1.67 13.91 8.78
CA VAL A 389 -0.46 14.29 8.04
C VAL A 389 -0.62 15.67 7.41
N CYS A 390 -1.73 15.91 6.71
CA CYS A 390 -2.03 17.21 6.11
C CYS A 390 -2.10 18.32 7.17
N GLU A 391 -2.79 18.08 8.30
CA GLU A 391 -2.86 19.04 9.41
C GLU A 391 -1.46 19.27 10.01
N TYR A 392 -0.64 18.24 10.20
CA TYR A 392 0.72 18.36 10.71
C TYR A 392 1.61 19.20 9.81
N LEU A 393 1.54 18.97 8.49
CA LEU A 393 2.32 19.73 7.49
C LEU A 393 1.76 21.12 7.24
N GLY A 394 0.59 21.47 7.77
CA GLY A 394 -0.07 22.77 7.58
C GLY A 394 -0.73 22.90 6.20
N VAL A 395 -1.10 21.78 5.57
CA VAL A 395 -1.83 21.73 4.31
C VAL A 395 -3.34 21.77 4.60
N PRO A 396 -4.05 22.86 4.26
CA PRO A 396 -5.47 23.00 4.56
C PRO A 396 -6.31 22.20 3.56
N VAL A 397 -6.76 21.01 3.97
CA VAL A 397 -7.61 20.14 3.17
C VAL A 397 -8.57 19.39 4.10
N GLN A 398 -9.74 19.04 3.56
CA GLN A 398 -10.66 18.08 4.18
C GLN A 398 -10.65 16.81 3.34
N LEU A 399 -10.09 15.76 3.91
CA LEU A 399 -10.10 14.39 3.38
C LEU A 399 -11.12 13.55 4.16
N ASP A 400 -11.31 12.31 3.74
CA ASP A 400 -12.03 11.35 4.57
C ASP A 400 -11.21 11.07 5.85
N GLY A 401 -11.87 10.60 6.86
CA GLY A 401 -11.25 10.36 8.15
C GLY A 401 -11.14 11.59 9.05
N LYS A 402 -10.81 11.35 10.30
CA LYS A 402 -10.71 12.37 11.35
C LYS A 402 -9.29 12.43 11.91
N SER A 403 -8.68 13.60 11.85
CA SER A 403 -7.34 13.83 12.41
C SER A 403 -7.28 13.51 13.92
N PHE A 404 -6.21 12.86 14.31
CA PHE A 404 -5.85 12.63 15.72
C PHE A 404 -4.66 13.51 16.19
N LEU A 405 -4.24 14.49 15.37
CA LEU A 405 -3.05 15.30 15.66
C LEU A 405 -3.08 15.96 17.04
N LYS A 406 -4.20 16.55 17.40
CA LYS A 406 -4.38 17.26 18.69
C LYS A 406 -4.28 16.33 19.90
N GLU A 407 -4.54 15.05 19.68
CA GLU A 407 -4.52 14.03 20.73
C GLU A 407 -3.08 13.54 21.00
N ILE A 408 -2.19 13.64 20.02
CA ILE A 408 -0.82 13.12 20.10
C ILE A 408 0.26 14.20 20.22
N LEU A 409 -0.02 15.48 19.93
CA LEU A 409 0.99 16.54 20.09
C LEU A 409 1.15 16.95 21.56
N ARG A 410 2.39 17.26 21.94
CA ARG A 410 2.77 17.81 23.26
C ARG A 410 2.40 19.28 23.40
#